data_1cfb7d569ce8003b4a9875b14dc78743
#
_entry.id   1cfb7d569ce8003b4a9875b14dc78743
#
_cell.length_a   1.000
_cell.length_b   1.000
_cell.length_c   1.000
_cell.angle_alpha   90.00
_cell.angle_beta   90.00
_cell.angle_gamma   90.00
#
_symmetry.space_group_name_H-M   'P 1'
#
loop_
_entity.id
_entity.type
_entity.pdbx_description
1 polymer ?
#
loop_
_entity_poly.entity_id
_entity_poly.type
_entity_poly.pdbx_seq_one_letter_code
_entity_poly.pdbx_strand_id
1 'polypeptide(L)'
;KMAKSTREEIDEISKELSHAELLYYVANPSGDVPGVETSSFIPRGAVGALGRVTVNGISEKDIKLQGYCWATHKEPTLSDNYVTDGAQLLNYPGLIYIMEPLQPATVYYVRAFAMTQGNAVGYGEVRKIITLPMGNCTWSYANNGEQADNERISKACREAMDYYNNWTSIRDYGITVSFGAGTPTAECSYGGWMSVGPNPAYQRTGTVMHESNHGVGVGQHWRWSWEELKASTKWQ
;
A
#
# COMPACT_ATOMS: atom_id res chain seq x y z
N LYS A 1 0.02 -2.28 -29.50
CA LYS A 1 -1.24 -2.18 -28.74
C LYS A 1 -1.97 -3.51 -28.59
N MET A 2 -2.12 -4.32 -29.69
CA MET A 2 -2.80 -5.64 -29.64
C MET A 2 -2.14 -6.65 -28.68
N ALA A 3 -0.82 -6.77 -28.66
CA ALA A 3 -0.14 -7.78 -27.81
C ALA A 3 -0.28 -7.51 -26.30
N LYS A 4 -0.42 -6.24 -25.88
CA LYS A 4 -0.60 -5.88 -24.48
C LYS A 4 -2.01 -6.18 -24.00
N SER A 5 -3.02 -5.91 -24.82
CA SER A 5 -4.44 -6.22 -24.57
C SER A 5 -4.63 -7.73 -24.36
N THR A 6 -4.08 -8.56 -25.26
CA THR A 6 -4.20 -10.02 -25.18
C THR A 6 -3.58 -10.61 -23.91
N ARG A 7 -2.50 -10.02 -23.39
CA ARG A 7 -1.87 -10.48 -22.14
C ARG A 7 -2.72 -10.12 -20.92
N GLU A 8 -3.26 -8.91 -20.87
CA GLU A 8 -4.17 -8.47 -19.81
C GLU A 8 -5.43 -9.35 -19.76
N GLU A 9 -6.02 -9.69 -20.91
CA GLU A 9 -7.17 -10.60 -21.02
C GLU A 9 -6.83 -12.02 -20.52
N ILE A 10 -5.65 -12.56 -20.86
CA ILE A 10 -5.21 -13.89 -20.38
C ILE A 10 -5.00 -13.86 -18.86
N ASP A 11 -4.41 -12.81 -18.31
CA ASP A 11 -4.18 -12.68 -16.87
C ASP A 11 -5.52 -12.59 -16.10
N GLU A 12 -6.52 -11.90 -16.67
CA GLU A 12 -7.85 -11.79 -16.08
C GLU A 12 -8.61 -13.13 -16.11
N ILE A 13 -8.61 -13.84 -17.24
CA ILE A 13 -9.20 -15.18 -17.38
C ILE A 13 -8.49 -16.17 -16.43
N SER A 14 -7.18 -16.08 -16.30
CA SER A 14 -6.42 -16.93 -15.37
C SER A 14 -6.82 -16.70 -13.91
N LYS A 15 -7.07 -15.45 -13.52
CA LYS A 15 -7.58 -15.13 -12.16
C LYS A 15 -8.99 -15.67 -11.93
N GLU A 16 -9.87 -15.54 -12.91
CA GLU A 16 -11.24 -16.06 -12.83
C GLU A 16 -11.27 -17.58 -12.71
N LEU A 17 -10.45 -18.30 -13.49
CA LEU A 17 -10.32 -19.76 -13.40
C LEU A 17 -9.75 -20.20 -12.05
N SER A 18 -8.73 -19.51 -11.54
CA SER A 18 -8.16 -19.79 -10.22
C SER A 18 -9.15 -19.55 -9.09
N HIS A 19 -10.00 -18.52 -9.21
CA HIS A 19 -11.06 -18.26 -8.25
C HIS A 19 -12.17 -19.33 -8.30
N ALA A 20 -12.60 -19.74 -9.50
CA ALA A 20 -13.59 -20.80 -9.67
C ALA A 20 -13.09 -22.14 -9.08
N GLU A 21 -11.84 -22.49 -9.29
CA GLU A 21 -11.20 -23.66 -8.69
C GLU A 21 -11.18 -23.58 -7.16
N LEU A 22 -10.81 -22.42 -6.61
CA LEU A 22 -10.83 -22.18 -5.17
C LEU A 22 -12.24 -22.39 -4.58
N LEU A 23 -13.27 -21.85 -5.21
CA LEU A 23 -14.66 -22.01 -4.78
C LEU A 23 -15.12 -23.47 -4.82
N TYR A 24 -14.67 -24.23 -5.83
CA TYR A 24 -14.93 -25.67 -5.88
C TYR A 24 -14.32 -26.40 -4.67
N TYR A 25 -13.08 -26.09 -4.29
CA TYR A 25 -12.43 -26.68 -3.12
C TYR A 25 -13.13 -26.28 -1.82
N VAL A 26 -13.55 -25.03 -1.67
CA VAL A 26 -14.32 -24.56 -0.49
C VAL A 26 -15.64 -25.29 -0.35
N ALA A 27 -16.30 -25.64 -1.47
CA ALA A 27 -17.56 -26.37 -1.47
C ALA A 27 -17.42 -27.87 -1.14
N ASN A 28 -16.22 -28.42 -1.20
CA ASN A 28 -15.93 -29.85 -0.96
C ASN A 28 -14.85 -30.05 0.13
N PRO A 29 -15.08 -29.55 1.36
CA PRO A 29 -14.09 -29.65 2.41
C PRO A 29 -13.99 -31.04 3.02
N SER A 30 -12.80 -31.35 3.56
CA SER A 30 -12.56 -32.53 4.40
C SER A 30 -11.62 -32.16 5.56
N GLY A 31 -11.78 -32.82 6.69
CA GLY A 31 -10.97 -32.59 7.89
C GLY A 31 -11.49 -31.47 8.78
N ASP A 32 -10.72 -31.13 9.80
CA ASP A 32 -11.10 -30.14 10.81
C ASP A 32 -10.94 -28.71 10.29
N VAL A 33 -11.86 -27.84 10.73
CA VAL A 33 -11.80 -26.41 10.44
C VAL A 33 -10.74 -25.75 11.30
N PRO A 34 -9.77 -25.01 10.73
CA PRO A 34 -8.73 -24.33 11.52
C PRO A 34 -9.31 -23.18 12.34
N GLY A 35 -8.77 -22.97 13.55
CA GLY A 35 -9.01 -21.76 14.31
C GLY A 35 -8.27 -20.58 13.67
N VAL A 36 -8.96 -19.48 13.40
CA VAL A 36 -8.38 -18.29 12.77
C VAL A 36 -8.71 -17.06 13.58
N GLU A 37 -7.73 -16.19 13.74
CA GLU A 37 -7.88 -14.89 14.37
C GLU A 37 -7.56 -13.77 13.36
N THR A 38 -8.46 -12.80 13.28
CA THR A 38 -8.25 -11.54 12.54
C THR A 38 -7.37 -10.63 13.38
N SER A 39 -6.05 -10.89 13.36
CA SER A 39 -5.10 -10.16 14.16
C SER A 39 -4.52 -8.95 13.43
N SER A 40 -4.25 -7.89 14.19
CA SER A 40 -3.49 -6.70 13.77
C SER A 40 -3.80 -6.21 12.37
N PHE A 41 -4.95 -5.62 12.15
CA PHE A 41 -5.20 -4.92 10.88
C PHE A 41 -5.11 -3.40 11.05
N ILE A 42 -4.70 -2.72 9.98
CA ILE A 42 -4.52 -1.27 9.95
C ILE A 42 -5.13 -0.76 8.64
N PRO A 43 -6.20 0.07 8.69
CA PRO A 43 -6.63 0.82 7.50
C PRO A 43 -5.47 1.68 7.00
N ARG A 44 -5.23 1.66 5.69
CA ARG A 44 -4.12 2.38 5.10
C ARG A 44 -4.60 3.31 3.98
N GLY A 45 -4.73 4.58 4.31
CA GLY A 45 -5.13 5.61 3.36
C GLY A 45 -6.53 5.40 2.79
N ALA A 46 -6.69 5.80 1.55
CA ALA A 46 -7.96 5.80 0.84
C ALA A 46 -8.26 4.48 0.12
N VAL A 47 -7.24 3.70 -0.25
CA VAL A 47 -7.38 2.59 -1.20
C VAL A 47 -6.92 1.23 -0.67
N GLY A 48 -6.52 1.13 0.59
CA GLY A 48 -6.02 -0.14 1.11
C GLY A 48 -6.12 -0.33 2.62
N ALA A 49 -5.82 -1.55 3.05
CA ALA A 49 -5.64 -1.93 4.44
C ALA A 49 -4.58 -3.03 4.55
N LEU A 50 -3.97 -3.15 5.72
CA LEU A 50 -2.99 -4.18 6.05
C LEU A 50 -3.56 -5.11 7.10
N GLY A 51 -3.28 -6.40 7.01
CA GLY A 51 -3.70 -7.36 8.01
C GLY A 51 -2.69 -8.46 8.25
N ARG A 52 -2.75 -9.08 9.42
CA ARG A 52 -1.99 -10.27 9.81
C ARG A 52 -2.95 -11.36 10.24
N VAL A 53 -2.62 -12.58 9.87
CA VAL A 53 -3.40 -13.79 10.20
C VAL A 53 -2.70 -14.53 11.34
N THR A 54 -3.46 -14.97 12.31
CA THR A 54 -3.02 -15.98 13.29
C THR A 54 -3.86 -17.24 13.10
N VAL A 55 -3.20 -18.37 12.91
CA VAL A 55 -3.88 -19.67 12.77
C VAL A 55 -3.56 -20.54 13.99
N ASN A 56 -4.58 -21.13 14.58
CA ASN A 56 -4.49 -21.94 15.79
C ASN A 56 -5.07 -23.33 15.54
N GLY A 57 -4.57 -24.31 16.29
CA GLY A 57 -5.12 -25.66 16.33
C GLY A 57 -4.66 -26.60 15.20
N ILE A 58 -3.87 -26.11 14.25
CA ILE A 58 -3.27 -26.92 13.18
C ILE A 58 -1.80 -26.61 12.99
N SER A 59 -1.06 -27.53 12.37
CA SER A 59 0.34 -27.32 12.02
C SER A 59 0.46 -26.41 10.76
N GLU A 60 1.48 -25.56 10.70
CA GLU A 60 1.74 -24.68 9.56
C GLU A 60 1.82 -25.46 8.23
N LYS A 61 2.39 -26.67 8.23
CA LYS A 61 2.46 -27.55 7.04
C LYS A 61 1.10 -28.01 6.52
N ASP A 62 0.08 -27.97 7.38
CA ASP A 62 -1.28 -28.39 7.03
C ASP A 62 -2.13 -27.21 6.50
N ILE A 63 -1.57 -26.00 6.51
CA ILE A 63 -2.17 -24.80 5.90
C ILE A 63 -1.88 -24.85 4.39
N LYS A 64 -2.95 -24.82 3.59
CA LYS A 64 -2.88 -24.72 2.14
C LYS A 64 -2.83 -23.26 1.68
N LEU A 65 -3.73 -22.43 2.24
CA LEU A 65 -3.84 -21.01 1.96
C LEU A 65 -4.19 -20.26 3.25
N GLN A 66 -3.73 -19.04 3.37
CA GLN A 66 -4.19 -18.10 4.39
C GLN A 66 -4.14 -16.67 3.84
N GLY A 67 -4.95 -15.79 4.42
CA GLY A 67 -5.01 -14.41 3.97
C GLY A 67 -6.17 -13.64 4.56
N TYR A 68 -6.62 -12.65 3.81
CA TYR A 68 -7.76 -11.81 4.16
C TYR A 68 -8.82 -11.82 3.05
N CYS A 69 -10.09 -11.79 3.45
CA CYS A 69 -11.19 -11.48 2.56
C CYS A 69 -11.94 -10.23 3.05
N TRP A 70 -12.53 -9.50 2.10
CA TRP A 70 -13.25 -8.26 2.38
C TRP A 70 -14.41 -8.02 1.42
N ALA A 71 -15.44 -7.34 1.94
CA ALA A 71 -16.62 -6.94 1.19
C ALA A 71 -17.25 -5.68 1.82
N THR A 72 -18.22 -5.08 1.13
CA THR A 72 -19.05 -4.00 1.67
C THR A 72 -20.24 -4.52 2.48
N HIS A 73 -20.54 -5.81 2.40
CA HIS A 73 -21.51 -6.49 3.26
C HIS A 73 -20.82 -7.15 4.47
N LYS A 74 -21.63 -7.49 5.49
CA LYS A 74 -21.16 -8.24 6.66
C LYS A 74 -20.74 -9.65 6.28
N GLU A 75 -19.77 -10.21 7.00
CA GLU A 75 -19.33 -11.59 6.86
C GLU A 75 -18.75 -11.93 5.47
N PRO A 76 -17.67 -11.24 5.01
CA PRO A 76 -17.02 -11.58 3.76
C PRO A 76 -16.48 -13.02 3.79
N THR A 77 -16.45 -13.66 2.64
CA THR A 77 -15.97 -15.03 2.44
C THR A 77 -14.97 -15.08 1.27
N LEU A 78 -14.46 -16.26 0.96
CA LEU A 78 -13.64 -16.47 -0.24
C LEU A 78 -14.42 -16.32 -1.57
N SER A 79 -15.75 -16.15 -1.51
CA SER A 79 -16.55 -15.75 -2.67
C SER A 79 -16.50 -14.25 -2.97
N ASP A 80 -15.94 -13.47 -2.05
CA ASP A 80 -15.75 -12.02 -2.17
C ASP A 80 -14.32 -11.70 -2.59
N ASN A 81 -13.90 -10.46 -2.40
CA ASN A 81 -12.48 -10.10 -2.61
C ASN A 81 -11.60 -10.77 -1.57
N TYR A 82 -10.45 -11.25 -1.99
CA TYR A 82 -9.49 -11.87 -1.08
C TYR A 82 -8.04 -11.67 -1.55
N VAL A 83 -7.10 -11.84 -0.63
CA VAL A 83 -5.66 -11.86 -0.88
C VAL A 83 -5.02 -13.01 -0.12
N THR A 84 -4.12 -13.73 -0.78
CA THR A 84 -3.33 -14.83 -0.20
C THR A 84 -1.83 -14.57 -0.23
N ASP A 85 -1.38 -13.63 -1.06
CA ASP A 85 0.03 -13.26 -1.18
C ASP A 85 0.41 -12.32 -0.05
N GLY A 86 1.03 -12.89 0.98
CA GLY A 86 1.57 -12.12 2.10
C GLY A 86 3.00 -11.64 1.82
N ALA A 87 3.29 -10.40 2.16
CA ALA A 87 4.62 -9.81 2.08
C ALA A 87 5.36 -9.89 3.42
N GLN A 88 6.64 -10.30 3.40
CA GLN A 88 7.53 -10.19 4.54
C GLN A 88 8.11 -8.78 4.57
N LEU A 89 7.71 -7.99 5.57
CA LEU A 89 8.29 -6.66 5.78
C LEU A 89 9.49 -6.75 6.73
N LEU A 90 10.51 -5.91 6.47
CA LEU A 90 11.68 -5.77 7.35
C LEU A 90 11.24 -5.44 8.78
N ASN A 91 11.76 -6.17 9.76
CA ASN A 91 11.49 -6.02 11.19
C ASN A 91 10.06 -6.35 11.65
N TYR A 92 9.22 -6.95 10.79
CA TYR A 92 7.91 -7.46 11.21
C TYR A 92 7.92 -8.97 11.24
N PRO A 93 7.52 -9.60 12.36
CA PRO A 93 7.35 -11.04 12.41
C PRO A 93 6.10 -11.47 11.64
N GLY A 94 6.26 -12.46 10.74
CA GLY A 94 5.18 -13.02 9.93
C GLY A 94 4.81 -12.20 8.69
N LEU A 95 3.88 -12.73 7.91
CA LEU A 95 3.43 -12.14 6.66
C LEU A 95 2.40 -11.02 6.89
N ILE A 96 2.48 -9.98 6.10
CA ILE A 96 1.50 -8.90 6.02
C ILE A 96 0.71 -9.07 4.73
N TYR A 97 -0.61 -9.07 4.84
CA TYR A 97 -1.54 -9.14 3.71
C TYR A 97 -2.06 -7.75 3.38
N ILE A 98 -1.97 -7.36 2.11
CA ILE A 98 -2.38 -6.03 1.63
C ILE A 98 -3.70 -6.18 0.89
N MET A 99 -4.77 -5.62 1.47
CA MET A 99 -6.10 -5.58 0.87
C MET A 99 -6.21 -4.35 -0.03
N GLU A 100 -6.20 -4.55 -1.34
CA GLU A 100 -6.33 -3.49 -2.36
C GLU A 100 -6.85 -4.05 -3.69
N PRO A 101 -7.42 -3.25 -4.60
CA PRO A 101 -7.80 -1.86 -4.33
C PRO A 101 -9.10 -1.76 -3.51
N LEU A 102 -9.10 -0.87 -2.53
CA LEU A 102 -10.33 -0.47 -1.83
C LEU A 102 -10.84 0.86 -2.40
N GLN A 103 -12.14 1.10 -2.30
CA GLN A 103 -12.71 2.40 -2.69
C GLN A 103 -12.54 3.43 -1.57
N PRO A 104 -12.23 4.69 -1.87
CA PRO A 104 -12.14 5.77 -0.89
C PRO A 104 -13.46 6.00 -0.14
N ALA A 105 -13.37 6.51 1.08
CA ALA A 105 -14.50 6.89 1.93
C ALA A 105 -15.58 5.79 2.04
N THR A 106 -15.17 4.52 2.03
CA THR A 106 -16.07 3.38 1.96
C THR A 106 -15.93 2.50 3.20
N VAL A 107 -17.06 1.99 3.67
CA VAL A 107 -17.12 1.00 4.75
C VAL A 107 -16.88 -0.38 4.18
N TYR A 108 -15.92 -1.09 4.74
CA TYR A 108 -15.66 -2.49 4.46
C TYR A 108 -15.76 -3.34 5.73
N TYR A 109 -16.10 -4.59 5.53
CA TYR A 109 -15.94 -5.65 6.51
C TYR A 109 -14.81 -6.54 6.04
N VAL A 110 -13.89 -6.86 6.94
CA VAL A 110 -12.68 -7.64 6.65
C VAL A 110 -12.53 -8.75 7.68
N ARG A 111 -11.99 -9.87 7.28
CA ARG A 111 -11.56 -10.93 8.21
C ARG A 111 -10.46 -11.79 7.63
N ALA A 112 -9.65 -12.33 8.51
CA ALA A 112 -8.66 -13.34 8.17
C ALA A 112 -9.33 -14.66 7.82
N PHE A 113 -8.67 -15.47 6.99
CA PHE A 113 -9.04 -16.85 6.76
C PHE A 113 -7.80 -17.76 6.68
N ALA A 114 -8.00 -19.04 6.91
CA ALA A 114 -7.05 -20.09 6.58
C ALA A 114 -7.80 -21.30 6.01
N MET A 115 -7.19 -21.96 5.04
CA MET A 115 -7.67 -23.20 4.42
C MET A 115 -6.65 -24.29 4.66
N THR A 116 -7.13 -25.45 5.07
CA THR A 116 -6.29 -26.66 5.26
C THR A 116 -6.02 -27.37 3.94
N GLN A 117 -5.07 -28.34 3.93
CA GLN A 117 -4.85 -29.23 2.79
C GLN A 117 -6.13 -30.02 2.40
N GLY A 118 -7.01 -30.27 3.35
CA GLY A 118 -8.34 -30.89 3.12
C GLY A 118 -9.43 -29.90 2.69
N ASN A 119 -9.06 -28.65 2.38
CA ASN A 119 -9.96 -27.57 1.94
C ASN A 119 -10.98 -27.08 3.00
N ALA A 120 -10.86 -27.49 4.26
CA ALA A 120 -11.66 -26.91 5.33
C ALA A 120 -11.22 -25.47 5.60
N VAL A 121 -12.16 -24.52 5.58
CA VAL A 121 -11.87 -23.08 5.74
C VAL A 121 -12.35 -22.59 7.08
N GLY A 122 -11.41 -22.03 7.85
CA GLY A 122 -11.69 -21.27 9.06
C GLY A 122 -11.64 -19.76 8.76
N TYR A 123 -12.52 -19.01 9.41
CA TYR A 123 -12.57 -17.56 9.34
C TYR A 123 -12.39 -16.95 10.73
N GLY A 124 -11.62 -15.87 10.81
CA GLY A 124 -11.51 -15.05 11.99
C GLY A 124 -12.73 -14.14 12.20
N GLU A 125 -12.74 -13.42 13.30
CA GLU A 125 -13.79 -12.46 13.56
C GLU A 125 -13.81 -11.33 12.53
N VAL A 126 -15.03 -10.86 12.22
CA VAL A 126 -15.22 -9.74 11.27
C VAL A 126 -14.83 -8.43 11.94
N ARG A 127 -14.00 -7.65 11.26
CA ARG A 127 -13.68 -6.27 11.62
C ARG A 127 -14.27 -5.30 10.63
N LYS A 128 -14.84 -4.21 11.12
CA LYS A 128 -15.34 -3.11 10.30
C LYS A 128 -14.25 -2.07 10.15
N ILE A 129 -13.97 -1.65 8.94
CA ILE A 129 -13.05 -0.55 8.62
C ILE A 129 -13.74 0.51 7.76
N ILE A 130 -13.19 1.71 7.78
CA ILE A 130 -13.60 2.80 6.89
C ILE A 130 -12.31 3.33 6.24
N THR A 131 -12.26 3.30 4.92
CA THR A 131 -11.17 3.92 4.18
C THR A 131 -11.24 5.43 4.25
N LEU A 132 -10.09 6.10 4.19
CA LEU A 132 -10.06 7.56 4.12
C LEU A 132 -10.65 8.06 2.80
N PRO A 133 -11.14 9.30 2.73
CA PRO A 133 -11.35 9.98 1.46
C PRO A 133 -10.05 10.06 0.68
N MET A 134 -10.11 10.13 -0.65
CA MET A 134 -8.95 10.35 -1.50
C MET A 134 -8.22 11.63 -1.07
N GLY A 135 -6.88 11.60 -1.08
CA GLY A 135 -6.06 12.77 -0.80
C GLY A 135 -6.19 13.86 -1.86
N ASN A 136 -5.70 15.04 -1.53
CA ASN A 136 -5.70 16.22 -2.40
C ASN A 136 -4.29 16.83 -2.56
N CYS A 137 -3.25 16.04 -2.34
CA CYS A 137 -1.87 16.48 -2.61
C CYS A 137 -1.68 16.76 -4.09
N THR A 138 -0.99 17.85 -4.40
CA THR A 138 -0.78 18.34 -5.78
C THR A 138 0.68 18.55 -6.09
N TRP A 139 0.99 18.64 -7.36
CA TRP A 139 2.31 19.00 -7.83
C TRP A 139 2.23 19.89 -9.09
N SER A 140 3.26 20.68 -9.29
CA SER A 140 3.53 21.39 -10.53
C SER A 140 5.01 21.27 -10.87
N TYR A 141 5.33 21.25 -12.16
CA TYR A 141 6.69 21.17 -12.66
C TYR A 141 6.91 22.17 -13.81
N ALA A 142 8.01 22.90 -13.74
CA ALA A 142 8.32 23.96 -14.71
C ALA A 142 8.68 23.45 -16.11
N ASN A 143 8.96 22.15 -16.30
CA ASN A 143 9.41 21.54 -17.56
C ASN A 143 10.61 22.28 -18.20
N ASN A 144 11.54 22.70 -17.38
CA ASN A 144 12.70 23.55 -17.77
C ASN A 144 14.02 22.76 -17.91
N GLY A 145 13.97 21.45 -17.92
CA GLY A 145 15.09 20.55 -18.24
C GLY A 145 15.03 20.06 -19.68
N GLU A 146 15.96 19.19 -20.04
CA GLU A 146 15.90 18.44 -21.30
C GLU A 146 14.68 17.47 -21.29
N GLN A 147 14.23 17.03 -22.46
CA GLN A 147 13.02 16.19 -22.57
C GLN A 147 13.06 14.97 -21.63
N ALA A 148 14.18 14.24 -21.62
CA ALA A 148 14.33 13.05 -20.79
C ALA A 148 14.32 13.35 -19.28
N ASP A 149 14.83 14.51 -18.85
CA ASP A 149 14.75 14.97 -17.46
C ASP A 149 13.30 15.32 -17.10
N ASN A 150 12.62 16.05 -17.98
CA ASN A 150 11.23 16.45 -17.79
C ASN A 150 10.29 15.23 -17.65
N GLU A 151 10.50 14.21 -18.47
CA GLU A 151 9.71 12.97 -18.40
C GLU A 151 9.92 12.22 -17.07
N ARG A 152 11.19 12.04 -16.63
CA ARG A 152 11.50 11.35 -15.38
C ARG A 152 11.00 12.12 -14.15
N ILE A 153 11.23 13.42 -14.11
CA ILE A 153 10.82 14.28 -12.98
C ILE A 153 9.29 14.34 -12.89
N SER A 154 8.59 14.57 -14.01
CA SER A 154 7.12 14.58 -14.05
C SER A 154 6.51 13.26 -13.59
N LYS A 155 7.10 12.13 -14.03
CA LYS A 155 6.69 10.80 -13.57
C LYS A 155 6.89 10.65 -12.07
N ALA A 156 8.06 11.02 -11.55
CA ALA A 156 8.40 10.92 -10.14
C ALA A 156 7.47 11.77 -9.25
N CYS A 157 7.16 12.99 -9.66
CA CYS A 157 6.22 13.87 -8.95
C CYS A 157 4.81 13.30 -8.90
N ARG A 158 4.32 12.79 -10.02
CA ARG A 158 2.99 12.16 -10.12
C ARG A 158 2.91 10.97 -9.18
N GLU A 159 3.84 10.03 -9.29
CA GLU A 159 3.84 8.82 -8.46
C GLU A 159 3.97 9.13 -6.96
N ALA A 160 4.75 10.15 -6.58
CA ALA A 160 4.87 10.58 -5.19
C ALA A 160 3.55 11.15 -4.64
N MET A 161 2.89 12.03 -5.40
CA MET A 161 1.61 12.60 -4.97
C MET A 161 0.48 11.57 -5.01
N ASP A 162 0.47 10.65 -5.97
CA ASP A 162 -0.45 9.52 -6.01
C ASP A 162 -0.27 8.63 -4.77
N TYR A 163 0.96 8.38 -4.35
CA TYR A 163 1.23 7.63 -3.12
C TYR A 163 0.65 8.34 -1.89
N TYR A 164 0.89 9.65 -1.73
CA TYR A 164 0.33 10.40 -0.61
C TYR A 164 -1.20 10.43 -0.63
N ASN A 165 -1.80 10.61 -1.79
CA ASN A 165 -3.26 10.66 -1.94
C ASN A 165 -3.93 9.31 -1.66
N ASN A 166 -3.30 8.22 -2.06
CA ASN A 166 -3.85 6.88 -1.93
C ASN A 166 -3.60 6.26 -0.54
N TRP A 167 -2.38 6.44 0.00
CA TRP A 167 -1.88 5.61 1.08
C TRP A 167 -1.66 6.33 2.41
N THR A 168 -1.87 7.64 2.45
CA THR A 168 -1.64 8.43 3.66
C THR A 168 -2.85 9.29 4.04
N SER A 169 -2.77 9.88 5.22
CA SER A 169 -3.72 10.90 5.67
C SER A 169 -3.26 12.33 5.39
N ILE A 170 -2.16 12.50 4.64
CA ILE A 170 -1.64 13.83 4.28
C ILE A 170 -2.65 14.53 3.37
N ARG A 171 -2.97 15.79 3.70
CA ARG A 171 -3.93 16.63 2.99
C ARG A 171 -3.36 18.03 2.82
N ASP A 172 -3.89 18.75 1.83
CA ASP A 172 -3.61 20.17 1.59
C ASP A 172 -2.10 20.46 1.43
N TYR A 173 -1.38 19.52 0.82
CA TYR A 173 0.04 19.63 0.55
C TYR A 173 0.30 19.68 -0.96
N GLY A 174 1.19 20.56 -1.38
CA GLY A 174 1.61 20.67 -2.76
C GLY A 174 3.10 20.94 -2.89
N ILE A 175 3.68 20.47 -3.99
CA ILE A 175 5.06 20.76 -4.36
C ILE A 175 5.13 21.53 -5.68
N THR A 176 6.06 22.48 -5.74
CA THR A 176 6.42 23.20 -6.97
C THR A 176 7.84 22.83 -7.32
N VAL A 177 8.02 22.16 -8.44
CA VAL A 177 9.27 21.51 -8.83
C VAL A 177 9.89 22.20 -10.03
N SER A 178 11.20 22.32 -10.05
CA SER A 178 11.99 22.80 -11.19
C SER A 178 13.20 21.89 -11.43
N PHE A 179 13.68 21.85 -12.66
CA PHE A 179 14.99 21.30 -12.97
C PHE A 179 16.06 22.31 -12.59
N GLY A 180 17.02 21.89 -11.79
CA GLY A 180 18.15 22.68 -11.34
C GLY A 180 19.46 22.15 -11.89
N ALA A 181 19.99 22.76 -12.98
CA ALA A 181 21.25 22.33 -13.58
C ALA A 181 22.45 22.36 -12.60
N GLY A 182 22.39 23.22 -11.58
CA GLY A 182 23.40 23.33 -10.53
C GLY A 182 23.12 22.54 -9.26
N THR A 183 21.97 21.84 -9.18
CA THR A 183 21.60 21.02 -8.01
C THR A 183 22.26 19.65 -8.14
N PRO A 184 23.13 19.24 -7.20
CA PRO A 184 23.85 17.97 -7.34
C PRO A 184 22.94 16.74 -7.31
N THR A 185 21.92 16.77 -6.47
CA THR A 185 20.95 15.69 -6.24
C THR A 185 19.52 16.20 -6.38
N ALA A 186 18.87 16.48 -5.29
CA ALA A 186 17.62 17.20 -5.17
C ALA A 186 17.61 17.97 -3.84
N GLU A 187 16.77 18.97 -3.75
CA GLU A 187 16.57 19.76 -2.53
C GLU A 187 15.14 20.28 -2.49
N CYS A 188 14.58 20.44 -1.30
CA CYS A 188 13.27 21.05 -1.11
C CYS A 188 13.30 21.99 0.09
N SER A 189 12.82 23.21 -0.08
CA SER A 189 12.63 24.16 1.01
C SER A 189 11.32 23.91 1.74
N TYR A 190 11.24 24.36 2.99
CA TYR A 190 9.99 24.43 3.72
C TYR A 190 8.93 25.18 2.92
N GLY A 191 7.76 24.58 2.75
CA GLY A 191 6.69 25.09 1.88
C GLY A 191 6.61 24.44 0.50
N GLY A 192 7.49 23.46 0.19
CA GLY A 192 7.30 22.59 -0.98
C GLY A 192 7.95 23.09 -2.30
N TRP A 193 8.88 24.06 -2.25
CA TRP A 193 9.68 24.45 -3.41
C TRP A 193 10.86 23.48 -3.58
N MET A 194 10.86 22.74 -4.67
CA MET A 194 11.80 21.64 -4.92
C MET A 194 12.62 21.90 -6.18
N SER A 195 13.93 21.63 -6.10
CA SER A 195 14.83 21.59 -7.26
C SER A 195 15.37 20.16 -7.41
N VAL A 196 15.32 19.63 -8.64
CA VAL A 196 15.86 18.30 -8.96
C VAL A 196 16.98 18.44 -9.99
N GLY A 197 18.14 17.88 -9.67
CA GLY A 197 19.35 18.01 -10.48
C GLY A 197 19.39 17.10 -11.71
N PRO A 198 20.47 17.24 -12.52
CA PRO A 198 20.59 16.54 -13.81
C PRO A 198 20.91 15.05 -13.69
N ASN A 199 21.30 14.55 -12.51
CA ASN A 199 21.64 13.15 -12.34
C ASN A 199 20.37 12.27 -12.33
N PRO A 200 20.17 11.40 -13.33
CA PRO A 200 18.97 10.54 -13.44
C PRO A 200 18.74 9.65 -12.22
N ALA A 201 19.78 9.31 -11.46
CA ALA A 201 19.67 8.49 -10.24
C ALA A 201 18.81 9.16 -9.15
N TYR A 202 18.66 10.47 -9.19
CA TYR A 202 17.84 11.25 -8.26
C TYR A 202 16.51 11.74 -8.84
N GLN A 203 16.27 11.53 -10.13
CA GLN A 203 15.02 11.90 -10.82
C GLN A 203 13.99 10.77 -10.69
N ARG A 204 13.66 10.38 -9.46
CA ARG A 204 12.80 9.23 -9.14
C ARG A 204 11.86 9.50 -7.96
N THR A 205 10.80 8.73 -7.88
CA THR A 205 9.72 8.84 -6.88
C THR A 205 10.24 8.88 -5.45
N GLY A 206 11.17 7.98 -5.07
CA GLY A 206 11.74 7.95 -3.73
C GLY A 206 12.49 9.24 -3.36
N THR A 207 13.15 9.88 -4.32
CA THR A 207 13.80 11.19 -4.10
C THR A 207 12.77 12.29 -3.87
N VAL A 208 11.74 12.38 -4.73
CA VAL A 208 10.65 13.35 -4.55
C VAL A 208 9.95 13.17 -3.21
N MET A 209 9.70 11.94 -2.78
CA MET A 209 9.11 11.65 -1.46
C MET A 209 10.04 12.05 -0.31
N HIS A 210 11.36 11.82 -0.45
CA HIS A 210 12.35 12.26 0.54
C HIS A 210 12.35 13.78 0.69
N GLU A 211 12.47 14.49 -0.42
CA GLU A 211 12.48 15.95 -0.45
C GLU A 211 11.17 16.56 0.02
N SER A 212 10.04 15.91 -0.26
CA SER A 212 8.74 16.34 0.24
C SER A 212 8.66 16.37 1.78
N ASN A 213 9.40 15.53 2.48
CA ASN A 213 9.49 15.59 3.94
C ASN A 213 10.14 16.89 4.41
N HIS A 214 11.16 17.39 3.71
CA HIS A 214 11.73 18.71 3.97
C HIS A 214 10.71 19.81 3.72
N GLY A 215 9.90 19.68 2.67
CA GLY A 215 8.82 20.62 2.34
C GLY A 215 7.77 20.75 3.44
N VAL A 216 7.46 19.70 4.19
CA VAL A 216 6.58 19.76 5.37
C VAL A 216 7.32 20.05 6.67
N GLY A 217 8.61 20.33 6.62
CA GLY A 217 9.42 20.85 7.73
C GLY A 217 10.35 19.86 8.42
N VAL A 218 10.43 18.61 7.96
CA VAL A 218 11.40 17.63 8.51
C VAL A 218 12.83 18.16 8.27
N GLY A 219 13.55 18.41 9.35
CA GLY A 219 14.90 18.95 9.32
C GLY A 219 15.02 20.45 8.99
N GLN A 220 13.92 21.15 8.66
CA GLN A 220 13.92 22.55 8.24
C GLN A 220 13.08 23.49 9.10
N HIS A 221 12.02 22.99 9.70
CA HIS A 221 11.19 23.80 10.59
C HIS A 221 11.97 24.11 11.88
N TRP A 222 11.85 25.35 12.45
CA TRP A 222 12.57 25.77 13.65
C TRP A 222 12.34 24.84 14.87
N ARG A 223 11.17 24.19 14.96
CA ARG A 223 10.87 23.18 15.99
C ARG A 223 11.60 21.85 15.76
N TRP A 224 12.19 21.65 14.59
CA TRP A 224 13.05 20.52 14.29
C TRP A 224 14.48 20.82 14.72
N SER A 225 14.66 21.60 15.81
CA SER A 225 15.99 21.87 16.30
C SER A 225 16.59 20.59 16.87
N TRP A 226 17.84 20.38 16.54
CA TRP A 226 18.61 19.25 17.05
C TRP A 226 18.62 19.19 18.58
N GLU A 227 18.44 20.34 19.24
CA GLU A 227 18.35 20.48 20.69
C GLU A 227 17.07 19.87 21.27
N GLU A 228 15.91 20.09 20.65
CA GLU A 228 14.63 19.48 21.08
C GLU A 228 14.61 17.97 20.82
N LEU A 229 15.18 17.51 19.70
CA LEU A 229 15.32 16.08 19.40
C LEU A 229 16.31 15.39 20.35
N LYS A 230 17.40 16.06 20.73
CA LYS A 230 18.35 15.54 21.72
C LYS A 230 17.79 15.51 23.14
N ALA A 231 16.94 16.48 23.49
CA ALA A 231 16.31 16.56 24.81
C ALA A 231 15.16 15.55 24.99
N SER A 232 14.52 15.11 23.90
CA SER A 232 13.50 14.07 23.97
C SER A 232 14.14 12.69 23.97
N THR A 233 14.39 12.14 25.15
CA THR A 233 14.78 10.72 25.32
C THR A 233 13.65 9.72 25.05
N LYS A 234 12.54 10.18 24.47
CA LYS A 234 11.34 9.36 24.22
C LYS A 234 10.96 9.43 22.74
N TRP A 235 11.61 8.61 21.93
CA TRP A 235 10.98 8.09 20.73
C TRP A 235 10.06 6.94 21.17
N GLN A 236 8.77 7.19 21.18
CA GLN A 236 7.75 6.15 21.31
C GLN A 236 7.11 5.90 19.97
#